data_2c736f85a140c349bc6affb4ccfe9f45
#
_entry.id   2c736f85a140c349bc6affb4ccfe9f45
#
_cell.length_a   1.000
_cell.length_b   1.000
_cell.length_c   1.000
_cell.angle_alpha   90.00
_cell.angle_beta   90.00
_cell.angle_gamma   90.00
#
_symmetry.space_group_name_H-M   'P 1'
#
loop_
_entity.id
_entity.type
_entity.pdbx_description
1 polymer ?
#
loop_
_entity_poly.entity_id
_entity_poly.type
_entity_poly.pdbx_seq_one_letter_code
_entity_poly.pdbx_strand_id
1 'polypeptide(L)'
;MTQAVKIFAEYLTSKDLKLTKERKAVLQEVFLHPGHLEAEELAHSLRKKKKSASRATIYRTLDLLVESGIVRRVDLGHGHSHYELELDHPHHEHMICLGCGRVLEFSDRAVEKDLNRLCKRSGFKPSSHRFQIFGHCRACSKADKEARPRSGARRKRQGGRSSSSTSNRKEPDKK
;
A
#
# COMPACT_ATOMS: atom_id res chain seq x y z
N MET A 1 2.15 21.63 -13.49
CA MET A 1 1.85 22.48 -12.32
C MET A 1 0.75 23.52 -12.56
N THR A 2 0.75 24.31 -13.60
CA THR A 2 -0.31 25.34 -13.87
C THR A 2 -1.71 24.71 -13.95
N GLN A 3 -1.85 23.59 -14.64
CA GLN A 3 -3.11 22.84 -14.75
C GLN A 3 -3.58 22.32 -13.39
N ALA A 4 -2.71 21.75 -12.56
CA ALA A 4 -3.05 21.27 -11.23
C ALA A 4 -3.54 22.39 -10.31
N VAL A 5 -2.93 23.57 -10.38
CA VAL A 5 -3.39 24.76 -9.62
C VAL A 5 -4.81 25.14 -10.04
N LYS A 6 -5.11 25.08 -11.34
CA LYS A 6 -6.45 25.38 -11.87
C LYS A 6 -7.47 24.35 -11.39
N ILE A 7 -7.20 23.06 -11.56
CA ILE A 7 -8.06 21.95 -11.11
C ILE A 7 -8.33 22.07 -9.60
N PHE A 8 -7.28 22.31 -8.81
CA PHE A 8 -7.44 22.44 -7.36
C PHE A 8 -8.25 23.67 -6.97
N ALA A 9 -8.05 24.81 -7.63
CA ALA A 9 -8.83 26.03 -7.37
C ALA A 9 -10.31 25.83 -7.71
N GLU A 10 -10.63 25.21 -8.84
CA GLU A 10 -12.00 24.86 -9.25
C GLU A 10 -12.64 23.91 -8.25
N TYR A 11 -11.92 22.86 -7.82
CA TYR A 11 -12.39 21.93 -6.80
C TYR A 11 -12.66 22.62 -5.46
N LEU A 12 -11.74 23.48 -4.98
CA LEU A 12 -11.94 24.24 -3.75
C LEU A 12 -13.16 25.14 -3.83
N THR A 13 -13.36 25.81 -4.97
CA THR A 13 -14.53 26.67 -5.19
C THR A 13 -15.84 25.88 -5.10
N SER A 14 -15.88 24.66 -5.64
CA SER A 14 -17.05 23.77 -5.53
C SER A 14 -17.38 23.33 -4.09
N LYS A 15 -16.43 23.50 -3.17
CA LYS A 15 -16.56 23.20 -1.73
C LYS A 15 -16.66 24.49 -0.88
N ASP A 16 -16.87 25.65 -1.46
CA ASP A 16 -16.87 26.97 -0.80
C ASP A 16 -15.55 27.25 -0.05
N LEU A 17 -14.44 26.73 -0.56
CA LEU A 17 -13.12 26.91 0.00
C LEU A 17 -12.25 27.79 -0.90
N LYS A 18 -11.28 28.49 -0.29
CA LYS A 18 -10.32 29.33 -1.01
C LYS A 18 -8.95 28.67 -1.14
N LEU A 19 -8.26 28.92 -2.25
CA LEU A 19 -6.86 28.55 -2.44
C LEU A 19 -5.98 29.54 -1.68
N THR A 20 -5.71 29.25 -0.41
CA THR A 20 -4.83 30.08 0.44
C THR A 20 -3.36 29.89 0.06
N LYS A 21 -2.50 30.82 0.57
CA LYS A 21 -1.04 30.74 0.35
C LYS A 21 -0.47 29.40 0.87
N GLU A 22 -0.95 28.93 2.01
CA GLU A 22 -0.53 27.67 2.63
C GLU A 22 -0.93 26.46 1.78
N ARG A 23 -2.18 26.40 1.32
CA ARG A 23 -2.65 25.33 0.42
C ARG A 23 -1.86 25.29 -0.88
N LYS A 24 -1.59 26.46 -1.46
CA LYS A 24 -0.76 26.60 -2.66
C LYS A 24 0.67 26.11 -2.41
N ALA A 25 1.24 26.42 -1.24
CA ALA A 25 2.57 25.96 -0.85
C ALA A 25 2.63 24.43 -0.70
N VAL A 26 1.61 23.81 -0.08
CA VAL A 26 1.48 22.35 0.02
C VAL A 26 1.42 21.72 -1.37
N LEU A 27 0.54 22.20 -2.24
CA LEU A 27 0.42 21.71 -3.61
C LEU A 27 1.77 21.79 -4.36
N GLN A 28 2.44 22.96 -4.28
CA GLN A 28 3.75 23.15 -4.92
C GLN A 28 4.80 22.16 -4.41
N GLU A 29 4.79 21.90 -3.11
CA GLU A 29 5.75 21.00 -2.49
C GLU A 29 5.54 19.56 -2.92
N VAL A 30 4.29 19.09 -3.04
CA VAL A 30 3.96 17.76 -3.58
C VAL A 30 4.53 17.59 -5.00
N PHE A 31 4.43 18.61 -5.85
CA PHE A 31 5.00 18.55 -7.21
C PHE A 31 6.53 18.50 -7.26
N LEU A 32 7.21 18.92 -6.20
CA LEU A 32 8.67 18.91 -6.12
C LEU A 32 9.23 17.59 -5.58
N HIS A 33 8.37 16.72 -5.07
CA HIS A 33 8.76 15.41 -4.51
C HIS A 33 8.19 14.30 -5.41
N PRO A 34 8.94 13.83 -6.41
CA PRO A 34 8.54 12.68 -7.21
C PRO A 34 8.54 11.41 -6.35
N GLY A 35 7.53 10.56 -6.52
CA GLY A 35 7.36 9.33 -5.77
C GLY A 35 6.48 9.50 -4.51
N HIS A 36 6.72 8.63 -3.54
CA HIS A 36 5.90 8.54 -2.34
C HIS A 36 6.35 9.55 -1.28
N LEU A 37 5.45 10.40 -0.83
CA LEU A 37 5.71 11.48 0.10
C LEU A 37 4.89 11.28 1.39
N GLU A 38 5.53 11.42 2.54
CA GLU A 38 4.84 11.47 3.83
C GLU A 38 4.44 12.91 4.22
N ALA A 39 3.33 13.03 4.95
CA ALA A 39 2.87 14.34 5.43
C ALA A 39 3.92 15.04 6.33
N GLU A 40 4.70 14.27 7.10
CA GLU A 40 5.76 14.77 7.96
C GLU A 40 6.98 15.28 7.18
N GLU A 41 7.34 14.58 6.10
CA GLU A 41 8.40 15.03 5.19
C GLU A 41 8.02 16.34 4.51
N LEU A 42 6.76 16.44 4.08
CA LEU A 42 6.20 17.66 3.52
C LEU A 42 6.25 18.82 4.52
N ALA A 43 5.86 18.57 5.79
CA ALA A 43 5.93 19.57 6.85
C ALA A 43 7.37 20.03 7.10
N HIS A 44 8.31 19.09 7.08
CA HIS A 44 9.74 19.40 7.26
C HIS A 44 10.28 20.26 6.11
N SER A 45 9.97 19.90 4.88
CA SER A 45 10.38 20.62 3.67
C SER A 45 9.82 22.05 3.64
N LEU A 46 8.54 22.22 3.95
CA LEU A 46 7.89 23.53 4.03
C LEU A 46 8.56 24.43 5.10
N ARG A 47 8.88 23.87 6.27
CA ARG A 47 9.60 24.62 7.32
C ARG A 47 10.97 25.10 6.85
N LYS A 48 11.75 24.23 6.21
CA LYS A 48 13.06 24.60 5.62
C LYS A 48 12.97 25.75 4.65
N LYS A 49 11.89 25.81 3.85
CA LYS A 49 11.66 26.86 2.85
C LYS A 49 10.99 28.10 3.44
N LYS A 50 10.87 28.22 4.77
CA LYS A 50 10.18 29.31 5.49
C LYS A 50 8.73 29.53 5.00
N LYS A 51 8.10 28.48 4.44
CA LYS A 51 6.68 28.47 4.07
C LYS A 51 5.92 27.87 5.24
N SER A 52 5.13 28.67 5.96
CA SER A 52 4.43 28.18 7.14
C SER A 52 3.09 27.56 6.74
N ALA A 53 2.91 26.29 7.09
CA ALA A 53 1.62 25.64 7.16
C ALA A 53 1.59 24.79 8.41
N SER A 54 0.51 24.86 9.19
CA SER A 54 0.35 23.99 10.35
C SER A 54 0.17 22.53 9.89
N ARG A 55 0.52 21.57 10.76
CA ARG A 55 0.26 20.14 10.48
C ARG A 55 -1.19 19.91 10.06
N ALA A 56 -2.15 20.47 10.79
CA ALA A 56 -3.56 20.36 10.45
C ALA A 56 -3.89 20.90 9.05
N THR A 57 -3.27 22.02 8.65
CA THR A 57 -3.43 22.58 7.30
C THR A 57 -2.85 21.65 6.24
N ILE A 58 -1.70 21.03 6.50
CA ILE A 58 -1.07 20.07 5.58
C ILE A 58 -1.98 18.87 5.35
N TYR A 59 -2.41 18.19 6.42
CA TYR A 59 -3.30 17.03 6.31
C TYR A 59 -4.62 17.35 5.61
N ARG A 60 -5.30 18.43 6.01
CA ARG A 60 -6.54 18.86 5.34
C ARG A 60 -6.31 19.20 3.86
N THR A 61 -5.15 19.76 3.51
CA THR A 61 -4.86 20.05 2.12
C THR A 61 -4.56 18.80 1.32
N LEU A 62 -3.84 17.83 1.89
CA LEU A 62 -3.60 16.52 1.28
C LEU A 62 -4.91 15.77 1.05
N ASP A 63 -5.84 15.79 2.01
CA ASP A 63 -7.18 15.19 1.83
C ASP A 63 -7.93 15.85 0.66
N LEU A 64 -7.93 17.17 0.56
CA LEU A 64 -8.55 17.89 -0.55
C LEU A 64 -7.86 17.62 -1.91
N LEU A 65 -6.53 17.41 -1.91
CA LEU A 65 -5.78 17.02 -3.10
C LEU A 65 -6.12 15.59 -3.55
N VAL A 66 -6.35 14.68 -2.61
CA VAL A 66 -6.83 13.32 -2.90
C VAL A 66 -8.26 13.35 -3.46
N GLU A 67 -9.16 14.10 -2.83
CA GLU A 67 -10.54 14.23 -3.30
C GLU A 67 -10.63 14.88 -4.70
N SER A 68 -9.71 15.78 -5.04
CA SER A 68 -9.64 16.41 -6.36
C SER A 68 -8.97 15.55 -7.43
N GLY A 69 -8.45 14.35 -7.09
CA GLY A 69 -7.75 13.46 -8.02
C GLY A 69 -6.37 13.93 -8.46
N ILE A 70 -5.80 14.95 -7.81
CA ILE A 70 -4.44 15.43 -8.10
C ILE A 70 -3.39 14.54 -7.45
N VAL A 71 -3.72 14.01 -6.27
CA VAL A 71 -2.86 13.15 -5.45
C VAL A 71 -3.62 11.88 -5.12
N ARG A 72 -2.96 10.76 -5.04
CA ARG A 72 -3.52 9.55 -4.45
C ARG A 72 -2.85 9.20 -3.12
N ARG A 73 -3.61 8.58 -2.23
CA ARG A 73 -3.10 8.03 -0.98
C ARG A 73 -2.72 6.57 -1.22
N VAL A 74 -1.50 6.22 -0.82
CA VAL A 74 -0.95 4.86 -0.93
C VAL A 74 -0.64 4.32 0.46
N ASP A 75 -1.12 3.14 0.77
CA ASP A 75 -0.73 2.40 1.97
C ASP A 75 0.40 1.44 1.60
N LEU A 76 1.58 1.68 2.14
CA LEU A 76 2.76 0.85 1.90
C LEU A 76 2.99 -0.19 3.01
N GLY A 77 1.99 -0.41 3.89
CA GLY A 77 2.05 -1.42 4.95
C GLY A 77 2.86 -1.01 6.19
N HIS A 78 3.22 0.27 6.33
CA HIS A 78 4.01 0.79 7.45
C HIS A 78 3.19 1.54 8.51
N GLY A 79 1.85 1.47 8.42
CA GLY A 79 0.95 2.09 9.40
C GLY A 79 0.76 3.61 9.24
N HIS A 80 1.37 4.22 8.23
CA HIS A 80 1.16 5.62 7.87
C HIS A 80 0.89 5.76 6.37
N SER A 81 0.18 6.84 6.01
CA SER A 81 -0.21 7.10 4.63
C SER A 81 0.90 7.79 3.86
N HIS A 82 1.18 7.29 2.69
CA HIS A 82 1.99 7.96 1.68
C HIS A 82 1.09 8.63 0.66
N TYR A 83 1.61 9.65 0.03
CA TYR A 83 0.92 10.42 -1.00
C TYR A 83 1.79 10.49 -2.24
N GLU A 84 1.19 10.32 -3.40
CA GLU A 84 1.89 10.47 -4.66
C GLU A 84 1.06 11.26 -5.65
N LEU A 85 1.72 11.91 -6.60
CA LEU A 85 1.08 12.68 -7.65
C LEU A 85 0.39 11.72 -8.64
N GLU A 86 -0.91 11.91 -8.86
CA GLU A 86 -1.69 11.10 -9.81
C GLU A 86 -1.91 11.85 -11.13
N LEU A 87 -2.00 13.18 -11.06
CA LEU A 87 -2.23 14.02 -12.23
C LEU A 87 -1.05 13.92 -13.21
N ASP A 88 -1.35 13.59 -14.47
CA ASP A 88 -0.38 13.42 -15.56
C ASP A 88 0.65 12.29 -15.36
N HIS A 89 0.48 11.42 -14.34
CA HIS A 89 1.30 10.22 -14.18
C HIS A 89 0.63 9.01 -14.83
N PRO A 90 1.36 8.19 -15.60
CA PRO A 90 0.82 6.94 -16.12
C PRO A 90 0.46 6.03 -14.95
N HIS A 91 -0.67 5.34 -15.09
CA HIS A 91 -1.15 4.38 -14.09
C HIS A 91 -0.09 3.31 -13.84
N HIS A 92 0.25 3.08 -12.59
CA HIS A 92 1.18 2.06 -12.14
C HIS A 92 0.72 1.46 -10.82
N GLU A 93 1.18 0.26 -10.56
CA GLU A 93 0.87 -0.56 -9.41
C GLU A 93 2.12 -0.79 -8.57
N HIS A 94 1.97 -1.32 -7.35
CA HIS A 94 3.06 -1.43 -6.39
C HIS A 94 3.33 -2.86 -5.96
N MET A 95 4.62 -3.25 -5.92
CA MET A 95 5.12 -4.41 -5.18
C MET A 95 5.86 -3.89 -3.95
N ILE A 96 5.41 -4.29 -2.75
CA ILE A 96 5.92 -3.81 -1.47
C ILE A 96 6.66 -4.93 -0.76
N CYS A 97 7.93 -4.69 -0.43
CA CYS A 97 8.74 -5.66 0.30
C CYS A 97 8.49 -5.56 1.80
N LEU A 98 7.93 -6.60 2.40
CA LEU A 98 7.67 -6.68 3.85
C LEU A 98 8.96 -6.73 4.71
N GLY A 99 10.10 -7.11 4.10
CA GLY A 99 11.37 -7.20 4.83
C GLY A 99 12.15 -5.89 4.91
N CYS A 100 12.12 -5.06 3.85
CA CYS A 100 12.93 -3.83 3.81
C CYS A 100 12.14 -2.57 3.41
N GLY A 101 10.82 -2.67 3.23
CA GLY A 101 9.98 -1.55 2.85
C GLY A 101 10.14 -1.07 1.40
N ARG A 102 11.02 -1.70 0.60
CA ARG A 102 11.22 -1.28 -0.79
C ARG A 102 9.92 -1.37 -1.57
N VAL A 103 9.58 -0.29 -2.26
CA VAL A 103 8.49 -0.22 -3.21
C VAL A 103 9.05 -0.33 -4.63
N LEU A 104 8.42 -1.19 -5.44
CA LEU A 104 8.71 -1.35 -6.86
C LEU A 104 7.43 -1.02 -7.62
N GLU A 105 7.49 -0.03 -8.49
CA GLU A 105 6.39 0.32 -9.37
C GLU A 105 6.39 -0.59 -10.60
N PHE A 106 5.23 -0.96 -11.07
CA PHE A 106 5.06 -1.70 -12.31
C PHE A 106 3.78 -1.33 -13.03
N SER A 107 3.79 -1.49 -14.34
CA SER A 107 2.60 -1.38 -15.18
C SER A 107 2.57 -2.58 -16.11
N ASP A 108 1.48 -3.34 -16.10
CA ASP A 108 1.32 -4.53 -16.94
C ASP A 108 -0.01 -4.51 -17.67
N ARG A 109 0.07 -4.38 -19.01
CA ARG A 109 -1.10 -4.33 -19.88
C ARG A 109 -1.91 -5.64 -19.87
N ALA A 110 -1.30 -6.77 -19.53
CA ALA A 110 -2.02 -8.05 -19.46
C ALA A 110 -2.90 -8.06 -18.20
N VAL A 111 -2.38 -7.63 -17.07
CA VAL A 111 -3.14 -7.46 -15.80
C VAL A 111 -4.32 -6.53 -16.02
N GLU A 112 -4.11 -5.38 -16.65
CA GLU A 112 -5.16 -4.41 -16.97
C GLU A 112 -6.27 -5.00 -17.85
N LYS A 113 -5.89 -5.75 -18.89
CA LYS A 113 -6.85 -6.42 -19.77
C LYS A 113 -7.68 -7.47 -19.02
N ASP A 114 -7.05 -8.23 -18.13
CA ASP A 114 -7.73 -9.26 -17.37
C ASP A 114 -8.69 -8.69 -16.33
N LEU A 115 -8.32 -7.61 -15.64
CA LEU A 115 -9.21 -6.87 -14.75
C LEU A 115 -10.42 -6.32 -15.51
N ASN A 116 -10.20 -5.70 -16.66
CA ASN A 116 -11.27 -5.18 -17.50
C ASN A 116 -12.19 -6.29 -18.03
N ARG A 117 -11.63 -7.46 -18.38
CA ARG A 117 -12.40 -8.64 -18.79
C ARG A 117 -13.28 -9.15 -17.65
N LEU A 118 -12.71 -9.25 -16.45
CA LEU A 118 -13.43 -9.66 -15.25
C LEU A 118 -14.61 -8.74 -14.97
N CYS A 119 -14.38 -7.42 -14.94
CA CYS A 119 -15.42 -6.42 -14.72
C CYS A 119 -16.55 -6.53 -15.75
N LYS A 120 -16.21 -6.64 -17.05
CA LYS A 120 -17.21 -6.81 -18.12
C LYS A 120 -18.05 -8.08 -17.94
N ARG A 121 -17.43 -9.21 -17.61
CA ARG A 121 -18.14 -10.48 -17.37
C ARG A 121 -19.09 -10.39 -16.18
N SER A 122 -18.75 -9.59 -15.17
CA SER A 122 -19.56 -9.35 -13.97
C SER A 122 -20.59 -8.24 -14.14
N GLY A 123 -20.71 -7.63 -15.33
CA GLY A 123 -21.56 -6.46 -15.54
C GLY A 123 -21.15 -5.22 -14.73
N PHE A 124 -19.89 -5.17 -14.27
CA PHE A 124 -19.36 -4.13 -13.40
C PHE A 124 -18.61 -3.07 -14.23
N LYS A 125 -18.93 -1.80 -14.00
CA LYS A 125 -18.23 -0.66 -14.61
C LYS A 125 -17.27 -0.04 -13.58
N PRO A 126 -15.96 -0.34 -13.62
CA PRO A 126 -15.01 0.21 -12.68
C PRO A 126 -14.80 1.71 -12.94
N SER A 127 -14.67 2.49 -11.88
CA SER A 127 -14.23 3.90 -11.93
C SER A 127 -12.74 4.03 -11.64
N SER A 128 -12.20 3.16 -10.80
CA SER A 128 -10.78 3.07 -10.47
C SER A 128 -10.47 1.68 -9.93
N HIS A 129 -9.20 1.33 -9.87
CA HIS A 129 -8.73 0.14 -9.16
C HIS A 129 -7.40 0.43 -8.45
N ARG A 130 -7.03 -0.46 -7.55
CA ARG A 130 -5.72 -0.47 -6.87
C ARG A 130 -5.24 -1.90 -6.81
N PHE A 131 -4.00 -2.12 -7.19
CA PHE A 131 -3.38 -3.43 -7.15
C PHE A 131 -2.03 -3.35 -6.42
N GLN A 132 -1.93 -4.05 -5.30
CA GLN A 132 -0.72 -4.07 -4.48
C GLN A 132 -0.31 -5.51 -4.20
N ILE A 133 0.97 -5.80 -4.36
CA ILE A 133 1.55 -7.11 -4.06
C ILE A 133 2.50 -6.95 -2.88
N PHE A 134 2.22 -7.66 -1.79
CA PHE A 134 3.07 -7.71 -0.62
C PHE A 134 3.89 -9.00 -0.63
N GLY A 135 5.19 -8.89 -0.37
CA GLY A 135 6.09 -10.05 -0.39
C GLY A 135 7.50 -9.68 0.01
N HIS A 136 8.49 -10.46 -0.41
CA HIS A 136 9.89 -10.20 -0.13
C HIS A 136 10.67 -9.99 -1.43
N CYS A 137 11.43 -8.91 -1.51
CA CYS A 137 12.32 -8.68 -2.64
C CYS A 137 13.44 -9.73 -2.67
N ARG A 138 14.13 -9.86 -3.81
CA ARG A 138 15.18 -10.87 -4.02
C ARG A 138 16.25 -10.88 -2.91
N ALA A 139 16.63 -9.71 -2.39
CA ALA A 139 17.62 -9.60 -1.33
C ALA A 139 17.08 -10.16 0.00
N CYS A 140 15.87 -9.75 0.42
CA CYS A 140 15.24 -10.22 1.65
C CYS A 140 14.90 -11.71 1.58
N SER A 141 14.41 -12.21 0.45
CA SER A 141 14.13 -13.66 0.27
C SER A 141 15.37 -14.53 0.36
N LYS A 142 16.56 -14.03 -0.01
CA LYS A 142 17.81 -14.74 0.18
C LYS A 142 18.24 -14.77 1.65
N ALA A 143 18.16 -13.62 2.32
CA ALA A 143 18.48 -13.51 3.74
C ALA A 143 17.61 -14.44 4.62
N ASP A 144 16.30 -14.54 4.33
CA ASP A 144 15.39 -15.45 5.02
C ASP A 144 15.74 -16.93 4.80
N LYS A 145 16.23 -17.30 3.61
CA LYS A 145 16.66 -18.66 3.32
C LYS A 145 17.96 -19.03 4.04
N GLU A 146 18.85 -18.07 4.21
CA GLU A 146 20.12 -18.27 4.92
C GLU A 146 19.93 -18.24 6.45
N ALA A 147 18.95 -17.48 6.96
CA ALA A 147 18.62 -17.39 8.38
C ALA A 147 17.81 -18.59 8.90
N ARG A 148 17.17 -19.39 8.03
CA ARG A 148 16.47 -20.61 8.45
C ARG A 148 17.48 -21.71 8.75
N PRO A 149 17.64 -22.17 10.01
CA PRO A 149 18.50 -23.31 10.29
C PRO A 149 18.00 -24.52 9.48
N ARG A 150 18.93 -25.21 8.80
CA ARG A 150 18.64 -26.46 8.10
C ARG A 150 18.13 -27.47 9.13
N SER A 151 16.84 -27.51 9.39
CA SER A 151 16.18 -28.52 10.18
C SER A 151 16.11 -29.82 9.37
N GLY A 152 17.28 -30.45 9.22
CA GLY A 152 17.52 -31.76 8.61
C GLY A 152 18.03 -32.72 9.64
N ALA A 153 17.41 -32.77 10.82
CA ALA A 153 17.63 -33.88 11.73
C ALA A 153 16.63 -34.99 11.38
N ARG A 154 17.13 -35.90 10.58
CA ARG A 154 16.60 -37.23 10.26
C ARG A 154 16.22 -37.92 11.55
N ARG A 155 14.94 -37.94 11.94
CA ARG A 155 14.41 -38.79 12.99
C ARG A 155 14.65 -40.24 12.57
N LYS A 156 15.73 -40.87 13.13
CA LYS A 156 15.91 -42.31 13.12
C LYS A 156 14.68 -42.95 13.76
N ARG A 157 13.96 -43.71 12.98
CA ARG A 157 12.94 -44.66 13.48
C ARG A 157 13.67 -45.68 14.32
N GLN A 158 13.54 -45.58 15.63
CA GLN A 158 13.84 -46.70 16.53
C GLN A 158 12.61 -47.61 16.51
N GLY A 159 12.79 -48.75 15.93
CA GLY A 159 11.89 -49.89 16.05
C GLY A 159 11.95 -50.41 17.49
N GLY A 160 10.82 -50.51 18.12
CA GLY A 160 10.63 -51.14 19.42
C GLY A 160 9.45 -52.09 19.30
N ARG A 161 9.77 -53.35 19.49
CA ARG A 161 8.97 -54.58 19.38
C ARG A 161 7.81 -54.64 20.40
N SER A 162 6.73 -55.17 19.89
CA SER A 162 5.77 -56.12 20.50
C SER A 162 5.70 -56.29 22.03
N SER A 163 4.53 -56.16 22.60
CA SER A 163 3.94 -57.26 23.37
C SER A 163 2.43 -57.06 23.53
N SER A 164 1.77 -58.14 23.21
CA SER A 164 0.37 -58.48 23.36
C SER A 164 -0.06 -58.52 24.85
N SER A 165 -1.25 -58.01 25.12
CA SER A 165 -2.15 -58.78 26.03
C SER A 165 -3.59 -58.25 25.97
N THR A 166 -4.43 -59.17 25.68
CA THR A 166 -5.88 -59.32 25.79
C THR A 166 -6.47 -58.90 27.14
N SER A 167 -7.61 -58.21 27.11
CA SER A 167 -8.78 -58.49 27.99
C SER A 167 -9.87 -57.44 27.76
N ASN A 168 -10.89 -57.74 27.05
CA ASN A 168 -12.24 -58.20 27.40
C ASN A 168 -12.94 -57.40 28.53
N ARG A 169 -14.00 -56.70 28.21
CA ARG A 169 -15.37 -56.77 28.73
C ARG A 169 -16.17 -55.47 28.66
N LYS A 170 -17.28 -55.64 27.93
CA LYS A 170 -18.66 -55.25 28.29
C LYS A 170 -19.08 -53.77 28.26
N GLU A 171 -19.93 -53.48 27.28
CA GLU A 171 -21.12 -52.62 27.37
C GLU A 171 -22.03 -53.06 28.57
N PRO A 172 -22.94 -52.18 29.08
CA PRO A 172 -24.15 -51.84 28.36
C PRO A 172 -24.72 -50.41 28.62
N ASP A 173 -25.36 -49.89 27.58
CA ASP A 173 -26.77 -49.47 27.48
C ASP A 173 -27.40 -48.44 28.46
N LYS A 174 -28.20 -47.53 27.82
CA LYS A 174 -29.35 -46.68 28.36
C LYS A 174 -28.96 -45.36 29.05
N LYS A 175 -29.40 -44.27 28.54
CA LYS A 175 -30.73 -43.74 28.15
C LYS A 175 -30.54 -42.47 27.31
#